data_94efa6cc3e8fe496481b5cb83d866e98
#
_entry.id   94efa6cc3e8fe496481b5cb83d866e98
#
_cell.length_a   1.000
_cell.length_b   1.000
_cell.length_c   1.000
_cell.angle_alpha   90.00
_cell.angle_beta   90.00
_cell.angle_gamma   90.00
#
_symmetry.space_group_name_H-M   'P 1'
#
loop_
_entity.id
_entity.type
_entity.pdbx_description
1 polymer ?
#
loop_
_entity_poly.entity_id
_entity_poly.type
_entity_poly.pdbx_seq_one_letter_code
_entity_poly.pdbx_strand_id
1 'polypeptide(L)'
;MQRISQKRRRLMLGAAAATLAHPLSVLAQGTEDIVIGGSIPMTGVFAFAGVGINAGIQDYVKIVNDAGGIKGRKVKYVPEDTGYKVDVSVAAFKKITSQNKVNLYYGDSTGFSKTINPELERNGNILMAGASFASELNDPKKYPHQFLVGP
;
A
#
# COMPACT_ATOMS: atom_id res chain seq x y z
N MET A 1 -13.97 -44.33 56.35
CA MET A 1 -14.27 -43.85 54.98
C MET A 1 -15.02 -42.53 55.07
N GLN A 2 -14.33 -41.39 54.86
CA GLN A 2 -14.94 -40.05 54.92
C GLN A 2 -15.61 -39.76 53.60
N ARG A 3 -16.92 -39.51 53.60
CA ARG A 3 -17.69 -39.05 52.44
C ARG A 3 -17.31 -37.62 52.11
N ILE A 4 -16.65 -37.42 50.98
CA ILE A 4 -16.35 -36.10 50.44
C ILE A 4 -17.68 -35.41 50.07
N SER A 5 -17.96 -34.28 50.73
CA SER A 5 -19.19 -33.50 50.56
C SER A 5 -19.43 -33.09 49.11
N GLN A 6 -20.67 -33.32 48.65
CA GLN A 6 -21.17 -32.98 47.33
C GLN A 6 -20.91 -31.48 46.96
N LYS A 7 -20.82 -30.61 47.94
CA LYS A 7 -20.51 -29.19 47.77
C LYS A 7 -19.07 -28.94 47.23
N ARG A 8 -18.10 -29.76 47.67
CA ARG A 8 -16.71 -29.65 47.18
C ARG A 8 -16.55 -30.13 45.72
N ARG A 9 -17.38 -31.08 45.29
CA ARG A 9 -17.40 -31.62 43.91
C ARG A 9 -17.95 -30.60 42.89
N ARG A 10 -18.92 -29.76 43.31
CA ARG A 10 -19.45 -28.68 42.48
C ARG A 10 -18.54 -27.49 42.32
N LEU A 11 -17.67 -27.21 43.32
CA LEU A 11 -16.67 -26.14 43.24
C LEU A 11 -15.51 -26.49 42.30
N MET A 12 -15.15 -27.76 42.17
CA MET A 12 -14.05 -28.16 41.26
C MET A 12 -14.46 -28.24 39.78
N LEU A 13 -15.79 -28.41 39.49
CA LEU A 13 -16.31 -28.40 38.11
C LEU A 13 -16.54 -26.98 37.56
N GLY A 14 -16.60 -25.96 38.45
CA GLY A 14 -16.74 -24.57 38.02
C GLY A 14 -15.41 -23.87 37.67
N ALA A 15 -14.25 -24.39 38.11
CA ALA A 15 -12.96 -23.79 37.89
C ALA A 15 -12.30 -24.21 36.56
N ALA A 16 -12.76 -25.29 35.95
CA ALA A 16 -12.20 -25.80 34.68
C ALA A 16 -12.82 -25.19 33.42
N ALA A 17 -13.94 -24.45 33.54
CA ALA A 17 -14.64 -23.85 32.39
C ALA A 17 -14.23 -22.37 32.13
N ALA A 18 -13.42 -21.77 33.03
CA ALA A 18 -13.05 -20.35 32.91
C ALA A 18 -11.76 -20.08 32.12
N THR A 19 -11.06 -21.12 31.65
CA THR A 19 -9.75 -20.96 31.00
C THR A 19 -9.78 -21.02 29.47
N LEU A 20 -10.95 -21.14 28.82
CA LEU A 20 -11.08 -21.20 27.37
C LEU A 20 -11.65 -19.92 26.72
N ALA A 21 -11.94 -18.88 27.52
CA ALA A 21 -12.24 -17.57 26.99
C ALA A 21 -10.97 -16.69 27.00
N HIS A 22 -9.93 -17.10 26.29
CA HIS A 22 -9.00 -16.12 25.78
C HIS A 22 -9.79 -15.36 24.71
N PRO A 23 -10.07 -14.06 24.87
CA PRO A 23 -10.43 -13.25 23.73
C PRO A 23 -9.24 -13.41 22.78
N LEU A 24 -9.47 -14.08 21.64
CA LEU A 24 -8.64 -13.82 20.48
C LEU A 24 -8.77 -12.32 20.25
N SER A 25 -7.85 -11.58 20.84
CA SER A 25 -7.55 -10.24 20.39
C SER A 25 -7.07 -10.44 18.96
N VAL A 26 -8.03 -10.59 18.05
CA VAL A 26 -7.83 -10.27 16.65
C VAL A 26 -7.39 -8.82 16.73
N LEU A 27 -6.08 -8.63 16.73
CA LEU A 27 -5.48 -7.33 16.46
C LEU A 27 -6.24 -6.86 15.24
N ALA A 28 -7.05 -5.83 15.40
CA ALA A 28 -7.75 -5.19 14.30
C ALA A 28 -6.65 -4.63 13.40
N GLN A 29 -6.10 -5.52 12.56
CA GLN A 29 -5.23 -5.14 11.46
C GLN A 29 -6.12 -4.22 10.64
N GLY A 30 -5.63 -2.99 10.41
CA GLY A 30 -6.40 -1.98 9.73
C GLY A 30 -7.08 -2.58 8.51
N THR A 31 -8.40 -2.49 8.46
CA THR A 31 -9.24 -3.07 7.40
C THR A 31 -9.15 -2.28 6.11
N GLU A 32 -8.50 -1.12 6.13
CA GLU A 32 -8.33 -0.26 4.96
C GLU A 32 -7.35 -0.87 3.97
N ASP A 33 -7.69 -0.82 2.69
CA ASP A 33 -6.82 -1.24 1.60
C ASP A 33 -5.50 -0.43 1.59
N ILE A 34 -4.45 -1.06 1.08
CA ILE A 34 -3.20 -0.37 0.74
C ILE A 34 -3.37 0.16 -0.67
N VAL A 35 -3.40 1.48 -0.82
CA VAL A 35 -3.63 2.09 -2.13
C VAL A 35 -2.32 2.45 -2.80
N ILE A 36 -2.15 1.96 -4.02
CA ILE A 36 -1.07 2.31 -4.95
C ILE A 36 -1.67 3.15 -6.06
N GLY A 37 -1.29 4.43 -6.14
CA GLY A 37 -1.59 5.28 -7.28
C GLY A 37 -0.52 5.15 -8.36
N GLY A 38 -0.83 5.51 -9.59
CA GLY A 38 0.17 5.48 -10.65
C GLY A 38 -0.13 6.40 -11.83
N SER A 39 0.89 7.17 -12.22
CA SER A 39 0.97 7.84 -13.52
C SER A 39 1.61 6.87 -14.49
N ILE A 40 0.87 6.44 -15.51
CA ILE A 40 1.34 5.42 -16.44
C ILE A 40 1.16 5.92 -17.87
N PRO A 41 2.18 5.91 -18.72
CA PRO A 41 2.06 6.35 -20.11
C PRO A 41 1.49 5.24 -20.98
N MET A 42 0.19 4.94 -20.86
CA MET A 42 -0.49 3.89 -21.63
C MET A 42 -0.76 4.31 -23.07
N THR A 43 -0.70 5.60 -23.35
CA THR A 43 -0.77 6.18 -24.69
C THR A 43 0.46 7.03 -25.01
N GLY A 44 0.59 7.52 -26.24
CA GLY A 44 1.70 8.38 -26.67
C GLY A 44 3.01 7.63 -26.92
N VAL A 45 4.12 8.38 -26.92
CA VAL A 45 5.45 7.89 -27.36
C VAL A 45 6.04 6.78 -26.46
N PHE A 46 5.65 6.70 -25.21
CA PHE A 46 6.10 5.69 -24.26
C PHE A 46 5.09 4.57 -23.99
N ALA A 47 4.01 4.47 -24.78
CA ALA A 47 2.99 3.43 -24.63
C ALA A 47 3.58 2.01 -24.71
N PHE A 48 4.64 1.81 -25.49
CA PHE A 48 5.34 0.52 -25.61
C PHE A 48 5.88 0.00 -24.28
N ALA A 49 6.28 0.90 -23.37
CA ALA A 49 6.72 0.54 -22.01
C ALA A 49 5.55 0.60 -21.02
N GLY A 50 4.74 1.66 -21.10
CA GLY A 50 3.66 1.92 -20.14
C GLY A 50 2.61 0.82 -20.07
N VAL A 51 2.22 0.25 -21.22
CA VAL A 51 1.25 -0.86 -21.25
C VAL A 51 1.80 -2.09 -20.53
N GLY A 52 3.08 -2.44 -20.75
CA GLY A 52 3.72 -3.57 -20.08
C GLY A 52 3.90 -3.33 -18.58
N ILE A 53 4.31 -2.12 -18.17
CA ILE A 53 4.43 -1.73 -16.77
C ILE A 53 3.07 -1.83 -16.06
N ASN A 54 2.01 -1.30 -16.67
CA ASN A 54 0.66 -1.36 -16.12
C ASN A 54 0.19 -2.81 -15.92
N ALA A 55 0.38 -3.66 -16.93
CA ALA A 55 0.03 -5.07 -16.86
C ALA A 55 0.81 -5.79 -15.73
N GLY A 56 2.13 -5.58 -15.66
CA GLY A 56 2.97 -6.18 -14.63
C GLY A 56 2.58 -5.76 -13.20
N ILE A 57 2.23 -4.49 -12.99
CA ILE A 57 1.74 -4.03 -11.66
C ILE A 57 0.39 -4.69 -11.34
N GLN A 58 -0.54 -4.75 -12.30
CA GLN A 58 -1.85 -5.39 -12.09
C GLN A 58 -1.71 -6.87 -11.75
N ASP A 59 -0.88 -7.61 -12.49
CA ASP A 59 -0.63 -9.03 -12.25
C ASP A 59 -0.02 -9.27 -10.87
N TYR A 60 0.97 -8.46 -10.48
CA TYR A 60 1.59 -8.59 -9.18
C TYR A 60 0.63 -8.25 -8.04
N VAL A 61 -0.18 -7.19 -8.18
CA VAL A 61 -1.24 -6.85 -7.23
C VAL A 61 -2.24 -7.99 -7.08
N LYS A 62 -2.61 -8.64 -8.19
CA LYS A 62 -3.47 -9.82 -8.14
C LYS A 62 -2.83 -10.97 -7.36
N ILE A 63 -1.56 -11.29 -7.64
CA ILE A 63 -0.81 -12.35 -6.93
C ILE A 63 -0.78 -12.08 -5.42
N VAL A 64 -0.44 -10.83 -5.02
CA VAL A 64 -0.42 -10.42 -3.61
C VAL A 64 -1.79 -10.57 -2.96
N ASN A 65 -2.84 -10.15 -3.66
CA ASN A 65 -4.20 -10.23 -3.15
C ASN A 65 -4.73 -11.66 -3.04
N ASP A 66 -4.40 -12.53 -3.99
CA ASP A 66 -4.77 -13.95 -3.97
C ASP A 66 -4.04 -14.69 -2.81
N ALA A 67 -2.81 -14.27 -2.48
CA ALA A 67 -2.07 -14.75 -1.32
C ALA A 67 -2.57 -14.20 0.04
N GLY A 68 -3.67 -13.43 0.06
CA GLY A 68 -4.23 -12.87 1.30
C GLY A 68 -3.89 -11.41 1.58
N GLY A 69 -3.18 -10.75 0.66
CA GLY A 69 -2.78 -9.35 0.80
C GLY A 69 -1.55 -9.14 1.70
N ILE A 70 -1.29 -7.91 2.06
CA ILE A 70 -0.18 -7.54 2.94
C ILE A 70 -0.68 -7.43 4.38
N LYS A 71 -0.30 -8.37 5.23
CA LYS A 71 -0.80 -8.48 6.62
C LYS A 71 -2.34 -8.48 6.66
N GLY A 72 -2.99 -9.21 5.74
CA GLY A 72 -4.44 -9.32 5.65
C GLY A 72 -5.15 -8.13 4.97
N ARG A 73 -4.43 -7.10 4.55
CA ARG A 73 -4.97 -5.94 3.83
C ARG A 73 -4.83 -6.15 2.32
N LYS A 74 -5.90 -5.88 1.58
CA LYS A 74 -5.83 -5.93 0.12
C LYS A 74 -5.05 -4.73 -0.44
N VAL A 75 -4.45 -4.93 -1.59
CA VAL A 75 -3.80 -3.86 -2.37
C VAL A 75 -4.77 -3.40 -3.45
N LYS A 76 -5.04 -2.10 -3.50
CA LYS A 76 -5.82 -1.45 -4.54
C LYS A 76 -4.89 -0.65 -5.44
N TYR A 77 -4.89 -0.92 -6.73
CA TYR A 77 -4.11 -0.17 -7.71
C TYR A 77 -5.00 0.78 -8.51
N VAL A 78 -4.59 2.04 -8.61
CA VAL A 78 -5.35 3.12 -9.25
C VAL A 78 -4.43 3.81 -10.28
N PRO A 79 -4.33 3.29 -11.52
CA PRO A 79 -3.56 3.92 -12.59
C PRO A 79 -4.34 5.00 -13.32
N GLU A 80 -3.62 6.00 -13.83
CA GLU A 80 -4.13 6.99 -14.80
C GLU A 80 -3.17 7.08 -15.99
N ASP A 81 -3.73 7.14 -17.20
CA ASP A 81 -2.94 7.35 -18.40
C ASP A 81 -2.48 8.80 -18.51
N THR A 82 -1.18 8.99 -18.69
CA THR A 82 -0.57 10.32 -18.74
C THR A 82 -0.08 10.71 -20.13
N GLY A 83 -0.01 9.75 -21.06
CA GLY A 83 0.60 9.98 -22.37
C GLY A 83 2.04 10.47 -22.29
N TYR A 84 2.72 10.25 -21.13
CA TYR A 84 4.08 10.74 -20.82
C TYR A 84 4.19 12.26 -20.74
N LYS A 85 3.13 12.95 -20.31
CA LYS A 85 3.09 14.41 -20.17
C LYS A 85 3.13 14.79 -18.69
N VAL A 86 4.10 15.64 -18.30
CA VAL A 86 4.35 15.99 -16.90
C VAL A 86 3.16 16.69 -16.26
N ASP A 87 2.51 17.59 -16.98
CA ASP A 87 1.31 18.30 -16.51
C ASP A 87 0.13 17.35 -16.26
N VAL A 88 -0.04 16.36 -17.15
CA VAL A 88 -1.07 15.31 -16.98
C VAL A 88 -0.71 14.40 -15.81
N SER A 89 0.57 14.04 -15.62
CA SER A 89 1.02 13.25 -14.47
C SER A 89 0.77 13.97 -13.14
N VAL A 90 1.01 15.28 -13.08
CA VAL A 90 0.70 16.11 -11.90
C VAL A 90 -0.81 16.17 -11.64
N ALA A 91 -1.62 16.33 -12.69
CA ALA A 91 -3.08 16.33 -12.55
C ALA A 91 -3.61 14.95 -12.09
N ALA A 92 -3.08 13.86 -12.63
CA ALA A 92 -3.40 12.49 -12.22
C ALA A 92 -3.04 12.24 -10.74
N PHE A 93 -1.85 12.67 -10.31
CA PHE A 93 -1.44 12.59 -8.90
C PHE A 93 -2.45 13.29 -7.98
N LYS A 94 -2.78 14.55 -8.27
CA LYS A 94 -3.74 15.32 -7.48
C LYS A 94 -5.13 14.70 -7.47
N LYS A 95 -5.61 14.21 -8.59
CA LYS A 95 -6.90 13.51 -8.71
C LYS A 95 -6.92 12.25 -7.84
N ILE A 96 -5.93 11.38 -7.99
CA ILE A 96 -5.88 10.10 -7.27
C ILE A 96 -5.75 10.33 -5.76
N THR A 97 -4.87 11.25 -5.33
CA THR A 97 -4.63 11.52 -3.91
C THR A 97 -5.76 12.26 -3.22
N SER A 98 -6.56 13.02 -3.96
CA SER A 98 -7.78 13.65 -3.41
C SER A 98 -8.93 12.67 -3.21
N GLN A 99 -8.95 11.58 -3.95
CA GLN A 99 -10.03 10.58 -3.92
C GLN A 99 -9.69 9.33 -3.11
N ASN A 100 -8.40 9.09 -2.84
CA ASN A 100 -7.92 7.88 -2.19
C ASN A 100 -6.84 8.23 -1.17
N LYS A 101 -6.79 7.46 -0.09
CA LYS A 101 -5.67 7.51 0.88
C LYS A 101 -4.49 6.73 0.31
N VAL A 102 -3.69 7.36 -0.53
CA VAL A 102 -2.57 6.73 -1.23
C VAL A 102 -1.40 6.49 -0.28
N ASN A 103 -0.82 5.29 -0.33
CA ASN A 103 0.36 4.91 0.44
C ASN A 103 1.64 4.93 -0.40
N LEU A 104 1.52 4.47 -1.65
CA LEU A 104 2.60 4.42 -2.62
C LEU A 104 2.12 4.99 -3.96
N TYR A 105 2.97 5.74 -4.63
CA TYR A 105 2.67 6.28 -5.95
C TYR A 105 3.76 5.95 -6.96
N TYR A 106 3.41 5.42 -8.11
CA TYR A 106 4.34 5.21 -9.21
C TYR A 106 4.40 6.44 -10.10
N GLY A 107 5.60 6.98 -10.32
CA GLY A 107 5.85 8.13 -11.19
C GLY A 107 6.52 7.70 -12.50
N ASP A 108 5.97 8.14 -13.62
CA ASP A 108 6.30 7.68 -14.96
C ASP A 108 7.53 8.33 -15.62
N SER A 109 8.07 9.42 -15.03
CA SER A 109 9.12 10.17 -15.69
C SER A 109 9.99 11.00 -14.74
N THR A 110 11.19 11.31 -15.19
CA THR A 110 12.10 12.24 -14.48
C THR A 110 11.47 13.63 -14.30
N GLY A 111 10.79 14.14 -15.32
CA GLY A 111 10.12 15.44 -15.26
C GLY A 111 9.05 15.48 -14.17
N PHE A 112 8.19 14.46 -14.12
CA PHE A 112 7.18 14.35 -13.07
C PHE A 112 7.83 14.18 -11.70
N SER A 113 8.82 13.29 -11.55
CA SER A 113 9.51 13.02 -10.29
C SER A 113 10.14 14.26 -9.69
N LYS A 114 10.73 15.14 -10.50
CA LYS A 114 11.26 16.43 -10.04
C LYS A 114 10.17 17.43 -9.67
N THR A 115 9.11 17.50 -10.46
CA THR A 115 8.05 18.50 -10.29
C THR A 115 7.19 18.24 -9.06
N ILE A 116 6.97 16.95 -8.69
CA ILE A 116 6.03 16.57 -7.64
C ILE A 116 6.61 16.64 -6.21
N ASN A 117 7.92 16.74 -6.06
CA ASN A 117 8.60 16.72 -4.76
C ASN A 117 8.00 17.67 -3.71
N PRO A 118 7.72 18.95 -4.00
CA PRO A 118 7.13 19.84 -3.00
C PRO A 118 5.75 19.38 -2.52
N GLU A 119 5.05 18.66 -3.36
CA GLU A 119 3.74 18.08 -3.01
C GLU A 119 3.89 16.84 -2.12
N LEU A 120 4.89 15.99 -2.42
CA LEU A 120 5.22 14.82 -1.59
C LEU A 120 5.64 15.24 -0.19
N GLU A 121 6.46 16.27 -0.06
CA GLU A 121 6.89 16.82 1.24
C GLU A 121 5.71 17.36 2.04
N ARG A 122 4.80 18.09 1.40
CA ARG A 122 3.58 18.61 2.07
C ARG A 122 2.65 17.50 2.55
N ASN A 123 2.51 16.44 1.77
CA ASN A 123 1.65 15.31 2.14
C ASN A 123 2.30 14.39 3.20
N GLY A 124 3.62 14.23 3.17
CA GLY A 124 4.41 13.50 4.17
C GLY A 124 4.11 12.00 4.36
N ASN A 125 3.01 11.50 3.77
CA ASN A 125 2.50 10.14 3.95
C ASN A 125 2.55 9.29 2.68
N ILE A 126 2.93 9.88 1.55
CA ILE A 126 2.98 9.20 0.26
C ILE A 126 4.45 8.96 -0.09
N LEU A 127 4.81 7.71 -0.30
CA LEU A 127 6.11 7.33 -0.84
C LEU A 127 5.98 7.19 -2.36
N MET A 128 6.87 7.82 -3.13
CA MET A 128 6.86 7.71 -4.58
C MET A 128 7.97 6.79 -5.08
N ALA A 129 7.58 5.84 -5.92
CA ALA A 129 8.46 5.00 -6.72
C ALA A 129 8.62 5.65 -8.11
N GLY A 130 9.71 6.36 -8.32
CA GLY A 130 9.95 7.14 -9.55
C GLY A 130 10.70 6.34 -10.61
N ALA A 131 10.15 6.24 -11.82
CA ALA A 131 10.91 5.80 -12.99
C ALA A 131 11.71 7.00 -13.53
N SER A 132 13.00 7.07 -13.20
CA SER A 132 13.83 8.23 -13.54
C SER A 132 15.28 7.87 -13.75
N PHE A 133 15.91 8.52 -14.73
CA PHE A 133 17.36 8.46 -14.97
C PHE A 133 18.17 9.49 -14.15
N ALA A 134 17.50 10.35 -13.38
CA ALA A 134 18.14 11.38 -12.59
C ALA A 134 18.59 10.82 -11.23
N SER A 135 19.81 10.33 -11.16
CA SER A 135 20.40 9.71 -9.95
C SER A 135 20.38 10.61 -8.71
N GLU A 136 20.39 11.94 -8.88
CA GLU A 136 20.27 12.90 -7.78
C GLU A 136 18.96 12.77 -6.99
N LEU A 137 17.90 12.20 -7.59
CA LEU A 137 16.63 11.95 -6.92
C LEU A 137 16.68 10.78 -5.92
N ASN A 138 17.78 10.03 -5.90
CA ASN A 138 17.99 8.93 -4.97
C ASN A 138 18.67 9.34 -3.66
N ASP A 139 18.83 10.64 -3.42
CA ASP A 139 19.36 11.17 -2.15
C ASP A 139 18.25 11.23 -1.09
N PRO A 140 18.23 10.32 -0.09
CA PRO A 140 17.16 10.26 0.90
C PRO A 140 17.17 11.44 1.88
N LYS A 141 18.25 12.22 1.95
CA LYS A 141 18.31 13.43 2.78
C LYS A 141 17.59 14.59 2.10
N LYS A 142 17.65 14.63 0.76
CA LYS A 142 17.06 15.70 -0.05
C LYS A 142 15.65 15.35 -0.52
N TYR A 143 15.39 14.06 -0.74
CA TYR A 143 14.13 13.55 -1.28
C TYR A 143 13.61 12.37 -0.44
N PRO A 144 13.21 12.60 0.84
CA PRO A 144 12.88 11.53 1.77
C PRO A 144 11.60 10.76 1.39
N HIS A 145 10.77 11.32 0.52
CA HIS A 145 9.49 10.73 0.12
C HIS A 145 9.51 10.08 -1.27
N GLN A 146 10.70 9.87 -1.85
CA GLN A 146 10.81 9.13 -3.11
C GLN A 146 12.03 8.22 -3.17
N PHE A 147 11.94 7.21 -4.03
CA PHE A 147 13.05 6.35 -4.42
C PHE A 147 12.92 5.99 -5.90
N LEU A 148 14.01 5.57 -6.52
CA LEU A 148 14.02 5.18 -7.92
C LEU A 148 13.80 3.67 -8.06
N VAL A 149 12.98 3.28 -9.02
CA VAL A 149 12.68 1.86 -9.35
C VAL A 149 13.39 1.39 -10.61
N GLY A 150 14.31 2.16 -11.09
CA GLY A 150 15.15 1.85 -12.22
C GLY A 150 15.46 3.10 -13.04
N PRO A 151 16.48 2.99 -13.89
CA PRO A 151 16.70 3.98 -14.91
C PRO A 151 15.63 3.85 -15.97
#